data_f4db1fa5d352ef0976ad3b42406b8c71
#
_entry.id   f4db1fa5d352ef0976ad3b42406b8c71
#
_cell.length_a   1.000
_cell.length_b   1.000
_cell.length_c   1.000
_cell.angle_alpha   90.00
_cell.angle_beta   90.00
_cell.angle_gamma   90.00
#
_symmetry.space_group_name_H-M   'P 1'
#
loop_
_entity.id
_entity.type
_entity.pdbx_description
1 polymer ?
#
loop_
_entity_poly.entity_id
_entity_poly.type
_entity_poly.pdbx_seq_one_letter_code
_entity_poly.pdbx_strand_id
1 'polypeptide(L)'
;YIDHGFQGIFLRPLNPFGFAKTDRKEIGYDINEYFEAYKNAFSYIIELNLNGKFFEENYAALLLTRILTPFSTGFMDLQFPSGVGIAGAIYDYDGGVYPSDEARMLAKAGDKKFLLGNVNKDNYLDIFDCSLLHEILNKSCAEVLPLCESCAFQMYCGSVPIRNYSEQRDIVGHRPT
;
A
#
# COMPACT_ATOMS: atom_id res chain seq x y z
N TYR A 1 17.82 2.31 16.78
CA TYR A 1 17.86 3.16 15.59
C TYR A 1 18.60 4.47 15.92
N ILE A 2 18.10 5.22 16.87
CA ILE A 2 18.66 6.52 17.26
C ILE A 2 20.14 6.41 17.68
N ASP A 3 20.48 5.41 18.50
CA ASP A 3 21.82 5.15 18.98
C ASP A 3 22.79 4.67 17.88
N HIS A 4 22.21 4.19 16.77
CA HIS A 4 22.96 3.81 15.56
C HIS A 4 23.07 4.92 14.52
N GLY A 5 22.62 6.16 14.84
CA GLY A 5 22.75 7.32 13.98
C GLY A 5 21.72 7.43 12.85
N PHE A 6 20.64 6.62 12.87
CA PHE A 6 19.56 6.81 11.92
C PHE A 6 18.79 8.09 12.23
N GLN A 7 18.28 8.74 11.18
CA GLN A 7 17.56 10.01 11.28
C GLN A 7 16.05 9.85 11.15
N GLY A 8 15.57 8.63 10.97
CA GLY A 8 14.14 8.36 10.84
C GLY A 8 13.81 6.88 10.90
N ILE A 9 12.52 6.62 11.00
CA ILE A 9 11.94 5.28 11.04
C ILE A 9 10.63 5.28 10.27
N PHE A 10 10.26 4.12 9.72
CA PHE A 10 8.97 3.91 9.05
C PHE A 10 8.18 2.85 9.81
N LEU A 11 7.25 3.29 10.66
CA LEU A 11 6.41 2.41 11.47
C LEU A 11 5.13 2.05 10.71
N ARG A 12 5.06 0.83 10.21
CA ARG A 12 3.89 0.31 9.48
C ARG A 12 3.28 -0.90 10.19
N PRO A 13 1.95 -1.07 10.11
CA PRO A 13 1.34 -2.33 10.51
C PRO A 13 1.81 -3.47 9.61
N LEU A 14 1.71 -4.69 10.13
CA LEU A 14 2.03 -5.89 9.39
C LEU A 14 1.20 -5.97 8.10
N ASN A 15 1.88 -6.11 6.96
CA ASN A 15 1.22 -6.31 5.68
C ASN A 15 0.73 -7.77 5.56
N PRO A 16 -0.59 -8.04 5.38
CA PRO A 16 -1.16 -9.39 5.40
C PRO A 16 -0.96 -10.16 4.07
N PHE A 17 0.23 -10.06 3.48
CA PHE A 17 0.60 -10.78 2.26
C PHE A 17 1.74 -11.77 2.49
N GLY A 18 1.88 -12.74 1.57
CA GLY A 18 2.93 -13.75 1.62
C GLY A 18 2.86 -14.58 2.90
N PHE A 19 4.02 -14.80 3.54
CA PHE A 19 4.13 -15.58 4.77
C PHE A 19 3.34 -14.99 5.94
N ALA A 20 3.21 -13.68 6.02
CA ALA A 20 2.41 -13.04 7.06
C ALA A 20 0.93 -13.45 7.04
N LYS A 21 0.42 -13.91 5.90
CA LYS A 21 -0.94 -14.43 5.78
C LYS A 21 -1.06 -15.86 6.32
N THR A 22 -0.06 -16.71 6.05
CA THR A 22 -0.02 -18.11 6.51
C THR A 22 0.26 -18.20 7.99
N ASP A 23 1.18 -17.39 8.48
CA ASP A 23 1.69 -17.43 9.84
C ASP A 23 1.01 -16.41 10.77
N ARG A 24 -0.15 -15.89 10.34
CA ARG A 24 -0.89 -14.83 11.06
C ARG A 24 -1.20 -15.19 12.53
N LYS A 25 -1.34 -16.49 12.84
CA LYS A 25 -1.59 -16.95 14.21
C LYS A 25 -0.39 -16.79 15.13
N GLU A 26 0.82 -16.81 14.55
CA GLU A 26 2.09 -16.74 15.30
C GLU A 26 2.63 -15.31 15.38
N ILE A 27 2.53 -14.56 14.27
CA ILE A 27 3.12 -13.21 14.15
C ILE A 27 2.10 -12.09 14.11
N GLY A 28 0.80 -12.43 14.02
CA GLY A 28 -0.26 -11.44 13.99
C GLY A 28 -0.48 -10.82 15.38
N TYR A 29 -1.02 -9.61 15.38
CA TYR A 29 -1.40 -8.86 16.56
C TYR A 29 -2.74 -8.15 16.32
N ASP A 30 -3.39 -7.72 17.40
CA ASP A 30 -4.58 -6.89 17.30
C ASP A 30 -4.21 -5.48 16.82
N ILE A 31 -5.06 -4.88 16.00
CA ILE A 31 -4.78 -3.54 15.44
C ILE A 31 -4.70 -2.47 16.55
N ASN A 32 -5.42 -2.64 17.66
CA ASN A 32 -5.36 -1.74 18.79
C ASN A 32 -4.01 -1.84 19.53
N GLU A 33 -3.41 -3.03 19.61
CA GLU A 33 -2.06 -3.19 20.14
C GLU A 33 -1.04 -2.43 19.29
N TYR A 34 -1.16 -2.51 17.96
CA TYR A 34 -0.34 -1.70 17.07
C TYR A 34 -0.53 -0.21 17.30
N PHE A 35 -1.77 0.27 17.41
CA PHE A 35 -2.03 1.69 17.61
C PHE A 35 -1.47 2.19 18.94
N GLU A 36 -1.57 1.44 20.02
CA GLU A 36 -0.97 1.83 21.30
C GLU A 36 0.56 1.86 21.22
N ALA A 37 1.18 0.87 20.59
CA ALA A 37 2.62 0.87 20.37
C ALA A 37 3.06 2.05 19.47
N TYR A 38 2.30 2.34 18.40
CA TYR A 38 2.56 3.46 17.50
C TYR A 38 2.46 4.81 18.23
N LYS A 39 1.40 5.04 19.01
CA LYS A 39 1.22 6.28 19.81
C LYS A 39 2.40 6.50 20.76
N ASN A 40 2.83 5.47 21.46
CA ASN A 40 3.94 5.55 22.40
C ASN A 40 5.25 5.89 21.67
N ALA A 41 5.55 5.19 20.55
CA ALA A 41 6.72 5.46 19.75
C ALA A 41 6.70 6.87 19.14
N PHE A 42 5.55 7.28 18.61
CA PHE A 42 5.38 8.59 17.98
C PHE A 42 5.49 9.74 19.01
N SER A 43 4.90 9.58 20.20
CA SER A 43 5.05 10.55 21.30
C SER A 43 6.51 10.71 21.71
N TYR A 44 7.25 9.61 21.80
CA TYR A 44 8.68 9.64 22.08
C TYR A 44 9.47 10.37 20.98
N ILE A 45 9.15 10.14 19.71
CA ILE A 45 9.78 10.82 18.58
C ILE A 45 9.50 12.33 18.61
N ILE A 46 8.27 12.74 18.95
CA ILE A 46 7.93 14.15 19.15
C ILE A 46 8.79 14.76 20.26
N GLU A 47 8.92 14.09 21.41
CA GLU A 47 9.72 14.56 22.54
C GLU A 47 11.19 14.71 22.16
N LEU A 48 11.77 13.78 21.39
CA LEU A 48 13.12 13.89 20.87
C LEU A 48 13.32 15.16 20.04
N ASN A 49 12.39 15.41 19.11
CA ASN A 49 12.45 16.60 18.26
C ASN A 49 12.29 17.90 19.05
N LEU A 50 11.42 17.95 20.05
CA LEU A 50 11.28 19.09 20.95
C LEU A 50 12.54 19.36 21.76
N ASN A 51 13.31 18.32 22.08
CA ASN A 51 14.60 18.41 22.74
C ASN A 51 15.78 18.66 21.77
N GLY A 52 15.51 19.01 20.51
CA GLY A 52 16.50 19.37 19.51
C GLY A 52 17.23 18.22 18.83
N LYS A 53 16.80 16.97 19.06
CA LYS A 53 17.32 15.80 18.37
C LYS A 53 16.41 15.43 17.22
N PHE A 54 16.79 15.78 15.99
CA PHE A 54 15.98 15.44 14.80
C PHE A 54 15.85 13.92 14.60
N PHE A 55 14.61 13.46 14.51
CA PHE A 55 14.27 12.10 14.14
C PHE A 55 12.87 12.07 13.50
N GLU A 56 12.76 11.51 12.30
CA GLU A 56 11.51 11.54 11.54
C GLU A 56 10.76 10.20 11.65
N GLU A 57 9.44 10.26 11.89
CA GLU A 57 8.55 9.14 11.59
C GLU A 57 8.02 9.33 10.18
N ASN A 58 8.54 8.54 9.25
CA ASN A 58 8.34 8.75 7.81
C ASN A 58 6.87 8.53 7.38
N TYR A 59 6.14 7.63 8.03
CA TYR A 59 4.74 7.40 7.68
C TYR A 59 3.85 8.56 8.11
N ALA A 60 4.06 9.11 9.29
CA ALA A 60 3.36 10.33 9.72
C ALA A 60 3.70 11.52 8.82
N ALA A 61 4.96 11.67 8.41
CA ALA A 61 5.36 12.73 7.49
C ALA A 61 4.64 12.63 6.13
N LEU A 62 4.52 11.42 5.58
CA LEU A 62 3.75 11.15 4.37
C LEU A 62 2.27 11.49 4.54
N LEU A 63 1.65 11.07 5.65
CA LEU A 63 0.25 11.36 5.94
C LEU A 63 0.01 12.87 6.11
N LEU A 64 0.88 13.56 6.85
CA LEU A 64 0.78 15.01 7.05
C LEU A 64 0.98 15.76 5.72
N THR A 65 1.92 15.34 4.89
CA THR A 65 2.08 15.90 3.54
C THR A 65 0.80 15.75 2.72
N ARG A 66 0.18 14.57 2.77
CA ARG A 66 -1.08 14.30 2.06
C ARG A 66 -2.25 15.13 2.57
N ILE A 67 -2.33 15.36 3.88
CA ILE A 67 -3.44 16.08 4.52
C ILE A 67 -3.28 17.59 4.41
N LEU A 68 -2.06 18.10 4.58
CA LEU A 68 -1.81 19.53 4.79
C LEU A 68 -1.29 20.25 3.53
N THR A 69 -0.93 19.50 2.48
CA THR A 69 -0.36 20.10 1.27
C THR A 69 -1.02 19.57 -0.01
N PRO A 70 -0.98 20.31 -1.13
CA PRO A 70 -1.46 19.83 -2.43
C PRO A 70 -0.45 18.90 -3.13
N PHE A 71 0.70 18.62 -2.54
CA PHE A 71 1.78 17.89 -3.18
C PHE A 71 1.56 16.37 -3.11
N SER A 72 1.95 15.68 -4.18
CA SER A 72 2.01 14.22 -4.18
C SER A 72 3.11 13.77 -3.21
N THR A 73 2.80 12.75 -2.42
CA THR A 73 3.79 12.11 -1.53
C THR A 73 4.76 11.21 -2.27
N GLY A 74 4.47 10.85 -3.53
CA GLY A 74 5.20 9.81 -4.25
C GLY A 74 4.99 8.38 -3.70
N PHE A 75 4.25 8.25 -2.61
CA PHE A 75 3.98 6.96 -1.96
C PHE A 75 2.73 6.32 -2.55
N MET A 76 2.90 5.19 -3.23
CA MET A 76 1.86 4.57 -4.06
C MET A 76 0.60 4.19 -3.26
N ASP A 77 0.75 3.72 -2.03
CA ASP A 77 -0.38 3.30 -1.17
C ASP A 77 -1.28 4.47 -0.74
N LEU A 78 -0.80 5.72 -0.86
CA LEU A 78 -1.56 6.93 -0.53
C LEU A 78 -1.96 7.74 -1.77
N GLN A 79 -1.75 7.21 -2.97
CA GLN A 79 -2.21 7.88 -4.19
C GLN A 79 -3.70 7.68 -4.41
N PHE A 80 -4.33 8.72 -4.93
CA PHE A 80 -5.75 8.75 -5.28
C PHE A 80 -5.93 9.37 -6.68
N PRO A 81 -6.51 8.65 -7.64
CA PRO A 81 -6.76 7.19 -7.64
C PRO A 81 -5.51 6.37 -7.37
N SER A 82 -5.67 5.07 -7.05
CA SER A 82 -4.52 4.20 -6.76
C SER A 82 -3.46 4.25 -7.86
N GLY A 83 -2.20 4.41 -7.46
CA GLY A 83 -1.06 4.44 -8.38
C GLY A 83 -0.64 3.07 -8.94
N VAL A 84 -1.35 2.02 -8.58
CA VAL A 84 -1.05 0.62 -8.94
C VAL A 84 -1.04 0.43 -10.46
N GLY A 85 0.10 0.00 -10.99
CA GLY A 85 0.30 -0.24 -12.42
C GLY A 85 0.56 1.01 -13.27
N ILE A 86 0.43 2.24 -12.69
CA ILE A 86 0.76 3.51 -13.37
C ILE A 86 1.96 4.17 -12.73
N ALA A 87 1.95 4.37 -11.41
CA ALA A 87 3.08 4.98 -10.69
C ALA A 87 4.24 4.01 -10.52
N GLY A 88 4.01 2.71 -10.71
CA GLY A 88 5.02 1.68 -10.66
C GLY A 88 4.51 0.34 -11.19
N ALA A 89 5.42 -0.48 -11.66
CA ALA A 89 5.19 -1.88 -12.02
C ALA A 89 6.33 -2.73 -11.48
N ILE A 90 6.03 -3.97 -11.15
CA ILE A 90 7.00 -4.93 -10.63
C ILE A 90 7.32 -5.96 -11.70
N TYR A 91 8.60 -6.13 -11.97
CA TYR A 91 9.12 -7.16 -12.87
C TYR A 91 9.65 -8.33 -12.05
N ASP A 92 9.15 -9.51 -12.33
CA ASP A 92 9.62 -10.72 -11.67
C ASP A 92 10.79 -11.35 -12.48
N TYR A 93 11.56 -12.21 -11.83
CA TYR A 93 12.74 -12.86 -12.44
C TYR A 93 12.42 -13.73 -13.66
N ASP A 94 11.17 -14.20 -13.80
CA ASP A 94 10.68 -14.98 -14.94
C ASP A 94 10.16 -14.09 -16.09
N GLY A 95 10.31 -12.76 -15.95
CA GLY A 95 9.84 -11.77 -16.90
C GLY A 95 8.38 -11.37 -16.72
N GLY A 96 7.66 -11.94 -15.74
CA GLY A 96 6.28 -11.56 -15.44
C GLY A 96 6.20 -10.11 -14.94
N VAL A 97 5.20 -9.35 -15.40
CA VAL A 97 4.96 -7.96 -15.04
C VAL A 97 3.67 -7.87 -14.23
N TYR A 98 3.75 -7.23 -13.07
CA TYR A 98 2.64 -7.07 -12.12
C TYR A 98 2.43 -5.59 -11.78
N PRO A 99 1.18 -5.18 -11.49
CA PRO A 99 0.86 -3.78 -11.18
C PRO A 99 1.36 -3.32 -9.80
N SER A 100 1.66 -4.26 -8.89
CA SER A 100 2.23 -3.99 -7.57
C SER A 100 2.98 -5.20 -7.01
N ASP A 101 3.71 -5.00 -5.91
CA ASP A 101 4.40 -6.09 -5.21
C ASP A 101 3.41 -7.09 -4.60
N GLU A 102 2.28 -6.62 -4.08
CA GLU A 102 1.20 -7.47 -3.56
C GLU A 102 0.64 -8.40 -4.65
N ALA A 103 0.49 -7.90 -5.88
CA ALA A 103 0.06 -8.71 -7.01
C ALA A 103 1.09 -9.81 -7.34
N ARG A 104 2.38 -9.47 -7.30
CA ARG A 104 3.45 -10.44 -7.45
C ARG A 104 3.47 -11.47 -6.31
N MET A 105 3.25 -11.03 -5.06
CA MET A 105 3.16 -11.93 -3.90
C MET A 105 1.99 -12.90 -4.01
N LEU A 106 0.83 -12.46 -4.52
CA LEU A 106 -0.30 -13.35 -4.82
C LEU A 106 0.08 -14.40 -5.87
N ALA A 107 0.80 -13.99 -6.93
CA ALA A 107 1.26 -14.91 -7.95
C ALA A 107 2.23 -15.96 -7.41
N LYS A 108 3.13 -15.60 -6.48
CA LYS A 108 4.00 -16.55 -5.77
C LYS A 108 3.20 -17.53 -4.89
N ALA A 109 2.05 -17.12 -4.39
CA ALA A 109 1.12 -17.98 -3.67
C ALA A 109 0.20 -18.80 -4.60
N GLY A 110 0.41 -18.75 -5.93
CA GLY A 110 -0.34 -19.53 -6.92
C GLY A 110 -1.48 -18.78 -7.62
N ASP A 111 -1.77 -17.54 -7.24
CA ASP A 111 -2.85 -16.74 -7.82
C ASP A 111 -2.29 -15.66 -8.77
N LYS A 112 -2.25 -15.96 -10.07
CA LYS A 112 -1.72 -15.08 -11.12
C LYS A 112 -2.75 -14.13 -11.73
N LYS A 113 -3.88 -13.87 -11.06
CA LYS A 113 -4.95 -13.01 -11.59
C LYS A 113 -4.46 -11.64 -12.07
N PHE A 114 -3.47 -11.08 -11.42
CA PHE A 114 -2.95 -9.74 -11.71
C PHE A 114 -1.67 -9.74 -12.56
N LEU A 115 -1.37 -10.80 -13.28
CA LEU A 115 -0.29 -10.82 -14.25
C LEU A 115 -0.70 -9.97 -15.46
N LEU A 116 -0.01 -8.85 -15.69
CA LEU A 116 -0.26 -7.95 -16.83
C LEU A 116 0.28 -8.52 -18.14
N GLY A 117 1.41 -9.20 -18.09
CA GLY A 117 2.09 -9.79 -19.24
C GLY A 117 3.50 -10.25 -18.89
N ASN A 118 4.31 -10.53 -19.91
CA ASN A 118 5.69 -11.00 -19.74
C ASN A 118 6.62 -10.31 -20.72
N VAL A 119 7.68 -9.66 -20.26
CA VAL A 119 8.63 -8.89 -21.08
C VAL A 119 9.37 -9.71 -22.14
N ASN A 120 9.40 -11.03 -21.99
CA ASN A 120 10.04 -11.92 -22.97
C ASN A 120 9.10 -12.33 -24.13
N LYS A 121 7.80 -11.99 -24.03
CA LYS A 121 6.76 -12.47 -24.95
C LYS A 121 5.89 -11.35 -25.49
N ASP A 122 5.64 -10.32 -24.69
CA ASP A 122 4.67 -9.28 -24.95
C ASP A 122 5.38 -7.96 -25.21
N ASN A 123 4.82 -7.09 -26.03
CA ASN A 123 5.35 -5.75 -26.22
C ASN A 123 4.83 -4.79 -25.13
N TYR A 124 5.36 -3.58 -25.09
CA TYR A 124 5.02 -2.58 -24.08
C TYR A 124 3.51 -2.29 -24.01
N LEU A 125 2.85 -2.13 -25.15
CA LEU A 125 1.42 -1.80 -25.19
C LEU A 125 0.57 -2.99 -24.76
N ASP A 126 0.97 -4.23 -25.10
CA ASP A 126 0.24 -5.42 -24.64
C ASP A 126 0.22 -5.54 -23.11
N ILE A 127 1.29 -5.07 -22.45
CA ILE A 127 1.42 -5.09 -20.98
C ILE A 127 0.71 -3.89 -20.36
N PHE A 128 0.97 -2.66 -20.80
CA PHE A 128 0.57 -1.44 -20.13
C PHE A 128 -0.71 -0.79 -20.69
N ASP A 129 -1.30 -1.38 -21.73
CA ASP A 129 -2.63 -1.01 -22.25
C ASP A 129 -3.60 -2.21 -22.25
N CYS A 130 -3.35 -3.21 -21.39
CA CYS A 130 -4.16 -4.40 -21.31
C CYS A 130 -5.49 -4.14 -20.55
N SER A 131 -6.51 -4.94 -20.91
CA SER A 131 -7.85 -4.84 -20.29
C SER A 131 -7.84 -5.02 -18.76
N LEU A 132 -6.94 -5.86 -18.26
CA LEU A 132 -6.80 -6.07 -16.81
C LEU A 132 -6.32 -4.81 -16.10
N LEU A 133 -5.34 -4.09 -16.66
CA LEU A 133 -4.86 -2.83 -16.07
C LEU A 133 -5.98 -1.78 -16.10
N HIS A 134 -6.70 -1.64 -17.19
CA HIS A 134 -7.87 -0.76 -17.28
C HIS A 134 -8.94 -1.11 -16.24
N GLU A 135 -9.22 -2.40 -16.04
CA GLU A 135 -10.15 -2.85 -14.99
C GLU A 135 -9.69 -2.43 -13.59
N ILE A 136 -8.40 -2.65 -13.26
CA ILE A 136 -7.82 -2.26 -11.97
C ILE A 136 -7.96 -0.75 -11.76
N LEU A 137 -7.62 0.06 -12.76
CA LEU A 137 -7.67 1.50 -12.70
C LEU A 137 -9.10 2.03 -12.49
N ASN A 138 -10.04 1.55 -13.30
CA ASN A 138 -11.45 1.95 -13.19
C ASN A 138 -12.03 1.60 -11.82
N LYS A 139 -11.63 0.47 -11.25
CA LYS A 139 -12.10 0.01 -9.94
C LYS A 139 -11.27 0.55 -8.76
N SER A 140 -10.27 1.41 -9.01
CA SER A 140 -9.50 2.11 -7.98
C SER A 140 -10.03 3.52 -7.68
N CYS A 141 -11.02 3.99 -8.43
CA CYS A 141 -11.64 5.31 -8.24
C CYS A 141 -12.61 5.25 -7.06
N ALA A 142 -12.20 5.72 -5.90
CA ALA A 142 -13.00 5.67 -4.68
C ALA A 142 -14.32 6.46 -4.77
N GLU A 143 -14.41 7.43 -5.69
CA GLU A 143 -15.63 8.22 -5.93
C GLU A 143 -16.82 7.39 -6.42
N VAL A 144 -16.54 6.25 -7.03
CA VAL A 144 -17.59 5.36 -7.58
C VAL A 144 -17.67 4.01 -6.85
N LEU A 145 -16.84 3.82 -5.83
CA LEU A 145 -16.88 2.59 -5.05
C LEU A 145 -17.92 2.66 -3.92
N PRO A 146 -18.68 1.58 -3.70
CA PRO A 146 -19.63 1.51 -2.60
C PRO A 146 -18.99 1.88 -1.26
N LEU A 147 -19.66 2.69 -0.46
CA LEU A 147 -19.23 3.21 0.84
C LEU A 147 -17.99 4.14 0.80
N CYS A 148 -17.22 4.13 -0.30
CA CYS A 148 -16.08 5.06 -0.44
C CYS A 148 -16.54 6.43 -0.94
N GLU A 149 -17.60 6.48 -1.77
CA GLU A 149 -18.15 7.71 -2.35
C GLU A 149 -18.56 8.76 -1.30
N SER A 150 -19.03 8.32 -0.12
CA SER A 150 -19.45 9.17 0.98
C SER A 150 -18.47 9.20 2.16
N CYS A 151 -17.28 8.59 2.01
CA CYS A 151 -16.30 8.50 3.08
C CYS A 151 -15.58 9.83 3.29
N ALA A 152 -15.57 10.33 4.54
CA ALA A 152 -14.86 11.56 4.91
C ALA A 152 -13.34 11.49 4.66
N PHE A 153 -12.77 10.30 4.61
CA PHE A 153 -11.33 10.06 4.38
C PHE A 153 -11.00 9.73 2.93
N GLN A 154 -11.96 9.80 2.01
CA GLN A 154 -11.80 9.42 0.60
C GLN A 154 -10.54 10.04 -0.05
N MET A 155 -10.34 11.35 0.12
CA MET A 155 -9.22 12.08 -0.46
C MET A 155 -7.85 11.65 0.08
N TYR A 156 -7.82 11.02 1.24
CA TYR A 156 -6.59 10.63 1.94
C TYR A 156 -6.33 9.12 1.89
N CYS A 157 -7.27 8.37 1.32
CA CYS A 157 -7.24 6.92 1.25
C CYS A 157 -6.74 6.44 -0.11
N GLY A 158 -5.71 5.59 -0.12
CA GLY A 158 -5.32 4.82 -1.29
C GLY A 158 -6.16 3.54 -1.37
N SER A 159 -7.21 3.53 -2.17
CA SER A 159 -7.94 2.29 -2.44
C SER A 159 -7.09 1.37 -3.33
N VAL A 160 -6.70 0.20 -2.81
CA VAL A 160 -5.87 -0.77 -3.53
C VAL A 160 -6.69 -2.00 -3.92
N PRO A 161 -7.10 -2.12 -5.20
CA PRO A 161 -7.93 -3.23 -5.68
C PRO A 161 -7.33 -4.62 -5.41
N ILE A 162 -6.00 -4.74 -5.51
CA ILE A 162 -5.28 -6.00 -5.24
C ILE A 162 -5.43 -6.41 -3.78
N ARG A 163 -5.37 -5.46 -2.85
CA ARG A 163 -5.56 -5.73 -1.44
C ARG A 163 -7.01 -6.15 -1.14
N ASN A 164 -7.98 -5.43 -1.71
CA ASN A 164 -9.39 -5.81 -1.61
C ASN A 164 -9.58 -7.26 -2.05
N TYR A 165 -9.07 -7.60 -3.23
CA TYR A 165 -9.15 -8.97 -3.76
C TYR A 165 -8.50 -10.01 -2.84
N SER A 166 -7.34 -9.71 -2.27
CA SER A 166 -6.65 -10.67 -1.40
C SER A 166 -7.42 -11.00 -0.13
N GLU A 167 -8.17 -10.03 0.38
CA GLU A 167 -8.93 -10.14 1.63
C GLU A 167 -10.34 -10.72 1.41
N GLN A 168 -11.05 -10.29 0.37
CA GLN A 168 -12.46 -10.62 0.14
C GLN A 168 -12.78 -11.26 -1.22
N ARG A 169 -11.77 -11.52 -2.05
CA ARG A 169 -11.91 -12.09 -3.40
C ARG A 169 -12.68 -11.21 -4.38
N ASP A 170 -12.83 -9.94 -4.05
CA ASP A 170 -13.39 -8.91 -4.92
C ASP A 170 -12.46 -7.70 -4.97
N ILE A 171 -12.23 -7.17 -6.18
CA ILE A 171 -11.41 -5.97 -6.38
C ILE A 171 -12.19 -4.69 -6.09
N VAL A 172 -13.51 -4.78 -6.04
CA VAL A 172 -14.43 -3.70 -5.69
C VAL A 172 -14.87 -3.87 -4.26
N GLY A 173 -14.93 -2.79 -3.52
CA GLY A 173 -15.64 -2.79 -2.29
C GLY A 173 -14.84 -2.39 -1.06
N HIS A 174 -15.60 -2.11 -0.02
CA HIS A 174 -15.13 -1.72 1.28
C HIS A 174 -14.63 -2.95 2.03
N ARG A 175 -13.44 -2.86 2.58
CA ARG A 175 -12.92 -3.90 3.48
C ARG A 175 -13.65 -3.80 4.80
N PRO A 176 -14.23 -4.89 5.32
CA PRO A 176 -14.68 -4.89 6.70
C PRO A 176 -13.46 -4.68 7.60
N THR A 177 -13.53 -3.66 8.41
CA THR A 177 -12.51 -3.35 9.44
C THR A 177 -12.64 -4.31 10.59
#